data_03796910a4d548cd5c53fff84600f6a7
#
_entry.id   03796910a4d548cd5c53fff84600f6a7
#
_cell.length_a   1.000
_cell.length_b   1.000
_cell.length_c   1.000
_cell.angle_alpha   90.00
_cell.angle_beta   90.00
_cell.angle_gamma   90.00
#
_symmetry.space_group_name_H-M   'P 1'
#
loop_
_entity.id
_entity.type
_entity.pdbx_description
1 polymer ?
#
loop_
_entity_poly.entity_id
_entity_poly.type
_entity_poly.pdbx_seq_one_letter_code
_entity_poly.pdbx_strand_id
1 'polypeptide(L)'
;MAVRAFMVLCLGVLVMAGTAEAAPGESAGRITGVGGVFFKAKDPKALAAWYRDVLGLPLESWGGASLRYDAPKHPPALIWSAFPASTKYFAPSSSEFMINYAVDDMDAFLTRLRAKGVTILKRSDDDPNGRFAWILDPESNKIELWEPKSTPSPKHAHQ
;
A
#
# COMPACT_ATOMS: atom_id res chain seq x y z
N MET A 1 -48.11 0.19 -62.31
CA MET A 1 -47.54 -0.52 -61.15
C MET A 1 -46.23 0.18 -60.80
N ALA A 2 -46.20 0.91 -59.71
CA ALA A 2 -45.05 1.68 -59.29
C ALA A 2 -44.29 0.92 -58.18
N VAL A 3 -43.03 0.58 -58.44
CA VAL A 3 -42.13 -0.06 -57.47
C VAL A 3 -41.42 1.07 -56.70
N ARG A 4 -41.69 1.16 -55.39
CA ARG A 4 -41.01 2.09 -54.47
C ARG A 4 -39.71 1.46 -53.99
N ALA A 5 -38.58 2.06 -54.33
CA ALA A 5 -37.28 1.73 -53.77
C ALA A 5 -37.16 2.27 -52.36
N PHE A 6 -36.88 1.42 -51.37
CA PHE A 6 -36.56 1.81 -49.99
C PHE A 6 -35.05 2.05 -49.90
N MET A 7 -34.65 3.26 -49.70
CA MET A 7 -33.28 3.68 -49.45
C MET A 7 -33.00 3.55 -47.96
N VAL A 8 -32.22 2.54 -47.57
CA VAL A 8 -31.78 2.35 -46.17
C VAL A 8 -30.57 3.27 -45.94
N LEU A 9 -30.76 4.29 -45.13
CA LEU A 9 -29.70 5.20 -44.69
C LEU A 9 -28.96 4.56 -43.51
N CYS A 10 -27.77 4.00 -43.74
CA CYS A 10 -26.87 3.54 -42.67
C CYS A 10 -26.22 4.73 -42.04
N LEU A 11 -26.70 5.09 -40.82
CA LEU A 11 -26.08 6.09 -39.97
C LEU A 11 -24.85 5.45 -39.28
N GLY A 12 -23.66 5.73 -39.80
CA GLY A 12 -22.41 5.30 -39.15
C GLY A 12 -22.15 6.12 -37.89
N VAL A 13 -22.23 5.47 -36.74
CA VAL A 13 -21.80 6.04 -35.48
C VAL A 13 -20.27 6.03 -35.44
N LEU A 14 -19.65 7.18 -35.66
CA LEU A 14 -18.22 7.40 -35.50
C LEU A 14 -17.92 7.46 -33.99
N VAL A 15 -17.45 6.35 -33.42
CA VAL A 15 -16.94 6.34 -32.04
C VAL A 15 -15.61 7.07 -32.03
N MET A 16 -15.65 8.33 -31.63
CA MET A 16 -14.43 9.07 -31.31
C MET A 16 -13.82 8.47 -30.04
N ALA A 17 -12.75 7.70 -30.18
CA ALA A 17 -11.88 7.34 -29.06
C ALA A 17 -11.23 8.64 -28.56
N GLY A 18 -11.83 9.22 -27.52
CA GLY A 18 -11.24 10.35 -26.81
C GLY A 18 -9.95 9.88 -26.15
N THR A 19 -8.81 10.28 -26.69
CA THR A 19 -7.55 10.28 -25.96
C THR A 19 -7.76 11.23 -24.77
N ALA A 20 -7.68 10.71 -23.56
CA ALA A 20 -7.68 11.52 -22.35
C ALA A 20 -6.47 12.45 -22.43
N GLU A 21 -6.69 13.66 -22.90
CA GLU A 21 -5.70 14.72 -22.90
C GLU A 21 -5.48 15.13 -21.44
N ALA A 22 -4.23 15.04 -20.97
CA ALA A 22 -3.87 15.45 -19.61
C ALA A 22 -4.32 16.90 -19.38
N ALA A 23 -4.95 17.18 -18.24
CA ALA A 23 -5.44 18.51 -17.92
C ALA A 23 -4.30 19.54 -18.05
N PRO A 24 -4.54 20.72 -18.67
CA PRO A 24 -3.52 21.75 -18.81
C PRO A 24 -3.12 22.26 -17.43
N GLY A 25 -1.88 21.94 -16.98
CA GLY A 25 -1.31 22.42 -15.72
C GLY A 25 -0.37 21.45 -15.00
N GLU A 26 -0.30 20.19 -15.34
CA GLU A 26 0.65 19.27 -14.72
C GLU A 26 2.03 19.35 -15.41
N SER A 27 2.98 20.03 -14.75
CA SER A 27 4.37 20.06 -15.23
C SER A 27 5.01 18.66 -15.14
N ALA A 28 5.73 18.26 -16.18
CA ALA A 28 6.61 17.09 -16.14
C ALA A 28 7.72 17.28 -15.07
N GLY A 29 8.29 16.18 -14.55
CA GLY A 29 9.39 16.24 -13.59
C GLY A 29 8.95 16.43 -12.14
N ARG A 30 7.79 15.92 -11.75
CA ARG A 30 7.28 15.91 -10.36
C ARG A 30 7.54 14.57 -9.65
N ILE A 31 7.51 14.59 -8.31
CA ILE A 31 7.45 13.37 -7.50
C ILE A 31 6.07 12.74 -7.69
N THR A 32 6.04 11.46 -8.09
CA THR A 32 4.80 10.70 -8.33
C THR A 32 4.50 9.68 -7.22
N GLY A 33 5.46 9.43 -6.33
CA GLY A 33 5.34 8.50 -5.21
C GLY A 33 6.67 8.17 -4.57
N VAL A 34 6.65 7.29 -3.57
CA VAL A 34 7.85 6.73 -2.96
C VAL A 34 8.24 5.46 -3.71
N GLY A 35 9.42 5.46 -4.34
CA GLY A 35 9.91 4.34 -5.13
C GLY A 35 10.59 3.24 -4.31
N GLY A 36 10.97 3.52 -3.06
CA GLY A 36 11.59 2.54 -2.18
C GLY A 36 11.93 3.09 -0.81
N VAL A 37 12.12 2.19 0.15
CA VAL A 37 12.58 2.47 1.51
C VAL A 37 13.88 1.73 1.74
N PHE A 38 14.93 2.44 2.15
CA PHE A 38 16.28 1.88 2.38
C PHE A 38 16.75 2.30 3.75
N PHE A 39 17.34 1.36 4.48
CA PHE A 39 17.92 1.63 5.81
C PHE A 39 19.16 0.78 6.04
N LYS A 40 19.98 1.17 7.01
CA LYS A 40 21.18 0.43 7.40
C LYS A 40 20.81 -0.66 8.41
N ALA A 41 21.40 -1.84 8.26
CA ALA A 41 21.28 -2.95 9.19
C ALA A 41 22.67 -3.42 9.67
N LYS A 42 22.76 -3.92 10.89
CA LYS A 42 23.99 -4.52 11.45
C LYS A 42 24.30 -5.83 10.72
N ASP A 43 23.28 -6.66 10.53
CA ASP A 43 23.35 -7.88 9.72
C ASP A 43 22.20 -7.88 8.70
N PRO A 44 22.43 -7.34 7.49
CA PRO A 44 21.39 -7.25 6.45
C PRO A 44 20.83 -8.61 6.04
N LYS A 45 21.65 -9.69 6.05
CA LYS A 45 21.19 -11.02 5.64
C LYS A 45 20.27 -11.64 6.69
N ALA A 46 20.66 -11.57 7.96
CA ALA A 46 19.85 -12.09 9.05
C ALA A 46 18.53 -11.31 9.18
N LEU A 47 18.60 -9.99 9.06
CA LEU A 47 17.41 -9.12 9.11
C LEU A 47 16.47 -9.42 7.96
N ALA A 48 16.95 -9.49 6.72
CA ALA A 48 16.13 -9.82 5.55
C ALA A 48 15.45 -11.20 5.69
N ALA A 49 16.20 -12.21 6.19
CA ALA A 49 15.63 -13.53 6.47
C ALA A 49 14.47 -13.47 7.50
N TRP A 50 14.62 -12.69 8.56
CA TRP A 50 13.55 -12.48 9.54
C TRP A 50 12.31 -11.83 8.91
N TYR A 51 12.49 -10.78 8.09
CA TYR A 51 11.37 -10.12 7.39
C TYR A 51 10.62 -11.10 6.48
N ARG A 52 11.35 -11.98 5.77
CA ARG A 52 10.75 -13.04 4.96
C ARG A 52 10.01 -14.06 5.82
N ASP A 53 10.67 -14.64 6.82
CA ASP A 53 10.20 -15.81 7.53
C ASP A 53 9.12 -15.48 8.58
N VAL A 54 9.17 -14.27 9.14
CA VAL A 54 8.24 -13.81 10.17
C VAL A 54 7.13 -12.93 9.59
N LEU A 55 7.50 -11.89 8.84
CA LEU A 55 6.51 -10.95 8.29
C LEU A 55 5.92 -11.42 6.95
N GLY A 56 6.60 -12.31 6.25
CA GLY A 56 6.15 -12.81 4.94
C GLY A 56 6.53 -11.86 3.80
N LEU A 57 7.58 -11.05 3.98
CA LEU A 57 8.06 -10.17 2.94
C LEU A 57 8.56 -10.99 1.74
N PRO A 58 8.11 -10.76 0.49
CA PRO A 58 8.50 -11.54 -0.68
C PRO A 58 9.91 -11.13 -1.13
N LEU A 59 10.95 -11.72 -0.49
CA LEU A 59 12.35 -11.43 -0.88
C LEU A 59 12.67 -11.98 -2.26
N GLU A 60 13.42 -11.16 -2.99
CA GLU A 60 13.99 -11.50 -4.29
C GLU A 60 15.46 -11.92 -4.16
N SER A 61 16.04 -12.45 -5.24
CA SER A 61 17.41 -12.97 -5.25
C SER A 61 18.49 -11.94 -4.94
N TRP A 62 18.20 -10.66 -5.14
CA TRP A 62 19.14 -9.56 -4.81
C TRP A 62 19.09 -9.15 -3.33
N GLY A 63 18.24 -9.79 -2.50
CA GLY A 63 18.21 -9.61 -1.04
C GLY A 63 17.24 -8.55 -0.52
N GLY A 64 16.48 -7.89 -1.39
CA GLY A 64 15.38 -6.99 -1.03
C GLY A 64 14.03 -7.51 -1.51
N ALA A 65 13.00 -6.69 -1.47
CA ALA A 65 11.64 -7.03 -1.91
C ALA A 65 11.01 -5.94 -2.77
N SER A 66 10.19 -6.33 -3.73
CA SER A 66 9.35 -5.42 -4.50
C SER A 66 7.90 -5.57 -4.06
N LEU A 67 7.35 -4.55 -3.42
CA LEU A 67 5.94 -4.46 -3.06
C LEU A 67 5.20 -3.73 -4.17
N ARG A 68 4.48 -4.48 -4.98
CA ARG A 68 3.87 -3.97 -6.21
C ARG A 68 2.58 -3.21 -5.93
N TYR A 69 2.39 -2.09 -6.61
CA TYR A 69 1.17 -1.26 -6.52
C TYR A 69 -0.08 -1.94 -7.11
N ASP A 70 0.11 -2.93 -8.00
CA ASP A 70 -0.96 -3.73 -8.60
C ASP A 70 -1.22 -5.06 -7.87
N ALA A 71 -0.59 -5.27 -6.70
CA ALA A 71 -0.83 -6.46 -5.89
C ALA A 71 -2.27 -6.46 -5.31
N PRO A 72 -2.90 -7.64 -5.17
CA PRO A 72 -4.19 -7.75 -4.50
C PRO A 72 -4.13 -7.15 -3.08
N LYS A 73 -5.15 -6.37 -2.72
CA LYS A 73 -5.25 -5.69 -1.41
C LYS A 73 -4.10 -4.72 -1.10
N HIS A 74 -3.43 -4.21 -2.12
CA HIS A 74 -2.50 -3.10 -1.94
C HIS A 74 -3.22 -1.93 -1.24
N PRO A 75 -2.57 -1.24 -0.27
CA PRO A 75 -3.20 -0.12 0.41
C PRO A 75 -3.55 1.02 -0.57
N PRO A 76 -4.65 1.75 -0.32
CA PRO A 76 -5.13 2.78 -1.24
C PRO A 76 -4.19 3.98 -1.38
N ALA A 77 -3.28 4.15 -0.40
CA ALA A 77 -2.32 5.25 -0.36
C ALA A 77 -1.04 4.85 0.38
N LEU A 78 0.06 5.50 0.05
CA LEU A 78 1.28 5.51 0.83
C LEU A 78 1.30 6.81 1.64
N ILE A 79 1.49 6.70 2.96
CA ILE A 79 1.55 7.85 3.86
C ILE A 79 3.01 8.23 4.08
N TRP A 80 3.33 9.49 3.83
CA TRP A 80 4.60 10.10 4.19
C TRP A 80 4.35 11.18 5.25
N SER A 81 5.09 11.12 6.36
CA SER A 81 4.96 12.10 7.43
C SER A 81 6.30 12.38 8.11
N ALA A 82 6.56 13.64 8.40
CA ALA A 82 7.67 14.06 9.23
C ALA A 82 7.19 14.31 10.66
N PHE A 83 7.93 13.80 11.64
CA PHE A 83 7.68 13.99 13.07
C PHE A 83 8.71 14.94 13.68
N PRO A 84 8.34 15.70 14.74
CA PRO A 84 9.32 16.48 15.50
C PRO A 84 10.45 15.60 16.03
N ALA A 85 11.69 16.10 16.06
CA ALA A 85 12.84 15.34 16.59
C ALA A 85 12.65 14.89 18.05
N SER A 86 11.80 15.60 18.81
CA SER A 86 11.47 15.25 20.19
C SER A 86 10.37 14.19 20.34
N THR A 87 9.86 13.65 19.24
CA THR A 87 8.74 12.69 19.28
C THR A 87 9.09 11.45 20.11
N LYS A 88 8.10 10.96 20.85
CA LYS A 88 8.16 9.65 21.54
C LYS A 88 7.40 8.56 20.77
N TYR A 89 6.85 8.88 19.61
CA TYR A 89 6.03 7.95 18.85
C TYR A 89 6.83 6.73 18.39
N PHE A 90 8.13 6.88 18.13
CA PHE A 90 9.01 5.78 17.70
C PHE A 90 9.56 4.94 18.88
N ALA A 91 9.37 5.38 20.13
CA ALA A 91 9.80 4.60 21.29
C ALA A 91 9.15 3.19 21.32
N PRO A 92 9.87 2.15 21.78
CA PRO A 92 11.18 2.17 22.41
C PRO A 92 12.37 2.13 21.42
N SER A 93 12.14 2.14 20.10
CA SER A 93 13.21 2.22 19.11
C SER A 93 14.00 3.52 19.23
N SER A 94 15.31 3.43 19.03
CA SER A 94 16.20 4.60 18.88
C SER A 94 16.39 5.03 17.43
N SER A 95 15.76 4.31 16.46
CA SER A 95 15.83 4.66 15.05
C SER A 95 15.07 5.95 14.76
N GLU A 96 15.62 6.78 13.87
CA GLU A 96 15.02 8.05 13.45
C GLU A 96 13.95 7.88 12.37
N PHE A 97 13.54 6.64 12.11
CA PHE A 97 12.48 6.29 11.17
C PHE A 97 11.59 5.18 11.73
N MET A 98 10.42 5.03 11.15
CA MET A 98 9.52 3.90 11.37
C MET A 98 8.85 3.55 10.05
N ILE A 99 8.77 2.26 9.72
CA ILE A 99 8.07 1.79 8.54
C ILE A 99 6.68 1.33 8.95
N ASN A 100 5.69 1.78 8.21
CA ASN A 100 4.32 1.28 8.29
C ASN A 100 4.11 0.25 7.17
N TYR A 101 3.71 -0.97 7.54
CA TYR A 101 3.32 -2.01 6.58
C TYR A 101 1.81 -2.22 6.64
N ALA A 102 1.17 -2.14 5.48
CA ALA A 102 -0.23 -2.52 5.36
C ALA A 102 -0.40 -4.03 5.48
N VAL A 103 -1.45 -4.45 6.18
CA VAL A 103 -1.86 -5.86 6.33
C VAL A 103 -3.33 -5.99 5.92
N ASP A 104 -3.70 -7.14 5.44
CA ASP A 104 -5.05 -7.42 4.95
C ASP A 104 -6.00 -8.00 6.00
N ASP A 105 -5.46 -8.53 7.11
CA ASP A 105 -6.19 -9.06 8.26
C ASP A 105 -5.30 -8.97 9.51
N MET A 106 -5.58 -7.99 10.36
CA MET A 106 -4.79 -7.72 11.56
C MET A 106 -4.84 -8.88 12.57
N ASP A 107 -6.00 -9.51 12.76
CA ASP A 107 -6.17 -10.57 13.75
C ASP A 107 -5.38 -11.82 13.36
N ALA A 108 -5.50 -12.25 12.10
CA ALA A 108 -4.75 -13.37 11.56
C ALA A 108 -3.24 -13.09 11.59
N PHE A 109 -2.84 -11.88 11.21
CA PHE A 109 -1.44 -11.47 11.20
C PHE A 109 -0.82 -11.49 12.61
N LEU A 110 -1.47 -10.87 13.59
CA LEU A 110 -0.98 -10.83 14.98
C LEU A 110 -0.97 -12.24 15.62
N THR A 111 -1.92 -13.10 15.28
CA THR A 111 -1.91 -14.49 15.74
C THR A 111 -0.67 -15.22 15.23
N ARG A 112 -0.34 -15.08 13.95
CA ARG A 112 0.87 -15.66 13.35
C ARG A 112 2.14 -15.10 13.99
N LEU A 113 2.21 -13.79 14.23
CA LEU A 113 3.38 -13.16 14.86
C LEU A 113 3.62 -13.70 16.29
N ARG A 114 2.56 -13.83 17.11
CA ARG A 114 2.65 -14.39 18.44
C ARG A 114 3.15 -15.85 18.42
N ALA A 115 2.66 -16.65 17.47
CA ALA A 115 3.13 -18.04 17.30
C ALA A 115 4.62 -18.12 16.92
N LYS A 116 5.17 -17.05 16.33
CA LYS A 116 6.61 -16.90 16.02
C LYS A 116 7.42 -16.18 17.12
N GLY A 117 6.82 -15.94 18.28
CA GLY A 117 7.49 -15.32 19.43
C GLY A 117 7.65 -13.80 19.33
N VAL A 118 6.98 -13.14 18.39
CA VAL A 118 7.04 -11.68 18.26
C VAL A 118 6.17 -11.02 19.33
N THR A 119 6.75 -10.10 20.09
CA THR A 119 6.03 -9.30 21.07
C THR A 119 5.27 -8.15 20.40
N ILE A 120 3.97 -8.09 20.68
CA ILE A 120 3.13 -6.96 20.26
C ILE A 120 3.25 -5.86 21.33
N LEU A 121 3.82 -4.73 20.99
CA LEU A 121 4.04 -3.60 21.91
C LEU A 121 2.72 -2.91 22.29
N LYS A 122 1.86 -2.72 21.28
CA LYS A 122 0.57 -2.04 21.41
C LYS A 122 -0.34 -2.45 20.26
N ARG A 123 -1.65 -2.32 20.47
CA ARG A 123 -2.69 -2.45 19.44
C ARG A 123 -3.72 -1.32 19.62
N SER A 124 -4.30 -0.85 18.53
CA SER A 124 -5.39 0.11 18.47
C SER A 124 -6.38 -0.28 17.38
N ASP A 125 -7.64 -0.51 17.76
CA ASP A 125 -8.70 -0.96 16.83
C ASP A 125 -9.70 0.17 16.49
N ASP A 126 -9.67 1.28 17.23
CA ASP A 126 -10.69 2.35 17.17
C ASP A 126 -10.23 3.59 16.39
N ASP A 127 -9.10 3.52 15.68
CA ASP A 127 -8.62 4.66 14.91
C ASP A 127 -9.51 4.89 13.67
N PRO A 128 -9.84 6.16 13.33
CA PRO A 128 -10.63 6.48 12.16
C PRO A 128 -10.02 6.01 10.84
N ASN A 129 -8.69 5.84 10.77
CA ASN A 129 -7.97 5.42 9.57
C ASN A 129 -7.82 3.89 9.43
N GLY A 130 -8.19 3.12 10.45
CA GLY A 130 -8.06 1.66 10.42
C GLY A 130 -7.65 1.08 11.76
N ARG A 131 -7.08 -0.12 11.71
CA ARG A 131 -6.56 -0.84 12.87
C ARG A 131 -5.04 -0.79 12.83
N PHE A 132 -4.40 -0.63 13.98
CA PHE A 132 -2.96 -0.50 14.09
C PHE A 132 -2.39 -1.46 15.15
N ALA A 133 -1.16 -1.92 14.92
CA ALA A 133 -0.36 -2.61 15.91
C ALA A 133 1.11 -2.24 15.74
N TRP A 134 1.89 -2.38 16.81
CA TRP A 134 3.32 -2.05 16.81
C TRP A 134 4.14 -3.20 17.33
N ILE A 135 5.25 -3.48 16.65
CA ILE A 135 6.22 -4.52 17.00
C ILE A 135 7.64 -3.95 16.91
N LEU A 136 8.62 -4.75 17.31
CA LEU A 136 10.03 -4.52 16.99
C LEU A 136 10.56 -5.63 16.09
N ASP A 137 11.46 -5.26 15.18
CA ASP A 137 12.29 -6.22 14.47
C ASP A 137 13.48 -6.67 15.34
N PRO A 138 14.29 -7.66 14.92
CA PRO A 138 15.45 -8.14 15.67
C PRO A 138 16.54 -7.07 15.94
N GLU A 139 16.57 -6.01 15.15
CA GLU A 139 17.49 -4.88 15.34
C GLU A 139 16.86 -3.71 16.13
N SER A 140 15.69 -3.95 16.73
CA SER A 140 14.94 -2.99 17.55
C SER A 140 14.38 -1.79 16.75
N ASN A 141 14.22 -1.93 15.44
CA ASN A 141 13.45 -0.96 14.68
C ASN A 141 11.97 -1.16 14.97
N LYS A 142 11.28 -0.06 15.29
CA LYS A 142 9.83 -0.12 15.48
C LYS A 142 9.13 -0.20 14.12
N ILE A 143 8.21 -1.13 14.02
CA ILE A 143 7.35 -1.35 12.86
C ILE A 143 5.92 -1.04 13.29
N GLU A 144 5.21 -0.27 12.47
CA GLU A 144 3.77 -0.09 12.54
C GLU A 144 3.09 -0.99 11.53
N LEU A 145 2.09 -1.73 11.97
CA LEU A 145 1.21 -2.54 11.12
C LEU A 145 -0.11 -1.80 10.98
N TRP A 146 -0.64 -1.72 9.78
CA TRP A 146 -1.86 -1.00 9.47
C TRP A 146 -2.80 -1.84 8.61
N GLU A 147 -3.99 -2.12 9.13
CA GLU A 147 -5.11 -2.63 8.35
C GLU A 147 -6.02 -1.45 8.00
N PRO A 148 -6.01 -0.97 6.74
CA PRO A 148 -6.86 0.15 6.33
C PRO A 148 -8.32 -0.18 6.51
N LYS A 149 -9.14 0.80 6.90
CA LYS A 149 -10.59 0.66 6.74
C LYS A 149 -10.89 0.50 5.25
N SER A 150 -11.66 -0.52 4.91
CA SER A 150 -12.15 -0.66 3.53
C SER A 150 -12.89 0.61 3.15
N THR A 151 -12.38 1.34 2.15
CA THR A 151 -13.15 2.42 1.52
C THR A 151 -14.42 1.77 0.96
N PRO A 152 -15.63 2.26 1.27
CA PRO A 152 -16.82 1.74 0.63
C PRO A 152 -16.63 1.85 -0.88
N SER A 153 -16.67 0.72 -1.59
CA SER A 153 -16.65 0.72 -3.06
C SER A 153 -17.74 1.68 -3.53
N PRO A 154 -17.46 2.61 -4.45
CA PRO A 154 -18.52 3.45 -4.99
C PRO A 154 -19.58 2.51 -5.52
N LYS A 155 -20.79 2.57 -4.92
CA LYS A 155 -21.95 1.86 -5.44
C LYS A 155 -22.11 2.32 -6.88
N HIS A 156 -21.88 1.43 -7.84
CA HIS A 156 -22.26 1.68 -9.21
C HIS A 156 -23.76 2.00 -9.18
N ALA A 157 -24.10 3.27 -9.32
CA ALA A 157 -25.45 3.71 -9.56
C ALA A 157 -25.81 3.19 -10.96
N HIS A 158 -26.44 2.02 -11.02
CA HIS A 158 -27.17 1.60 -12.18
C HIS A 158 -28.41 2.48 -12.24
N GLN A 159 -28.40 3.49 -13.10
CA GLN A 159 -29.59 4.08 -13.69
C GLN A 159 -29.80 3.50 -15.09
#